data_7e18d3c043959fd67ab4bcfbd0d0246c
#
_entry.id   7e18d3c043959fd67ab4bcfbd0d0246c
#
_cell.length_a   1.000
_cell.length_b   1.000
_cell.length_c   1.000
_cell.angle_alpha   90.00
_cell.angle_beta   90.00
_cell.angle_gamma   90.00
#
_symmetry.space_group_name_H-M   'P 1'
#
loop_
_entity.id
_entity.type
_entity.pdbx_description
1 polymer ?
#
loop_
_entity_poly.entity_id
_entity_poly.type
_entity_poly.pdbx_seq_one_letter_code
_entity_poly.pdbx_strand_id
1 'polypeptide(L)'
;KTLGIVGLGRIGQAVARRAQAFGMAVVFYDQRQEPPADAGFCAYRDLDALLSESDFVSLHLNLTPETEHLIGARELAMMKPSAYLINTARGGVVDQAALVAALGEQRIAGAALDVFEQEPLAADEPILNLPNVILLPHIGSGTVETRSAMLDLAIDNLLAVLRGERPPCPVNPEALGQKR
;
A
#
# COMPACT_ATOMS: atom_id res chain seq x y z
N LYS A 1 13.00 9.65 -13.23
CA LYS A 1 11.95 8.66 -13.09
C LYS A 1 10.79 9.22 -12.27
N THR A 2 9.57 8.78 -12.57
CA THR A 2 8.33 9.19 -11.90
C THR A 2 7.83 8.08 -10.99
N LEU A 3 7.54 8.42 -9.72
CA LEU A 3 6.84 7.55 -8.78
C LEU A 3 5.38 8.01 -8.65
N GLY A 4 4.45 7.13 -9.00
CA GLY A 4 3.03 7.29 -8.72
C GLY A 4 2.68 6.65 -7.37
N ILE A 5 2.10 7.44 -6.48
CA ILE A 5 1.65 7.00 -5.15
C ILE A 5 0.13 6.95 -5.14
N VAL A 6 -0.42 5.76 -4.96
CA VAL A 6 -1.86 5.55 -4.79
C VAL A 6 -2.16 5.46 -3.30
N GLY A 7 -2.68 6.56 -2.74
CA GLY A 7 -2.90 6.76 -1.30
C GLY A 7 -1.78 7.57 -0.63
N LEU A 8 -1.98 8.88 -0.43
CA LEU A 8 -0.99 9.78 0.19
C LEU A 8 -1.21 9.91 1.70
N GLY A 9 -1.49 8.79 2.37
CA GLY A 9 -1.56 8.68 3.82
C GLY A 9 -0.15 8.75 4.48
N ARG A 10 -0.05 8.40 5.76
CA ARG A 10 1.23 8.45 6.51
C ARG A 10 2.36 7.69 5.82
N ILE A 11 2.09 6.48 5.31
CA ILE A 11 3.10 5.65 4.62
C ILE A 11 3.42 6.22 3.24
N GLY A 12 2.41 6.57 2.43
CA GLY A 12 2.60 7.18 1.12
C GLY A 12 3.46 8.44 1.17
N GLN A 13 3.21 9.34 2.14
CA GLN A 13 4.04 10.52 2.38
C GLN A 13 5.49 10.17 2.77
N ALA A 14 5.68 9.15 3.61
CA ALA A 14 7.02 8.71 3.99
C ALA A 14 7.81 8.14 2.79
N VAL A 15 7.14 7.45 1.88
CA VAL A 15 7.72 6.96 0.62
C VAL A 15 7.99 8.13 -0.32
N ALA A 16 7.05 9.06 -0.47
CA ALA A 16 7.20 10.25 -1.31
C ALA A 16 8.45 11.07 -0.95
N ARG A 17 8.65 11.36 0.33
CA ARG A 17 9.85 12.10 0.82
C ARG A 17 11.15 11.38 0.46
N ARG A 18 11.17 10.05 0.54
CA ARG A 18 12.36 9.25 0.17
C ARG A 18 12.58 9.28 -1.33
N ALA A 19 11.53 9.15 -2.12
CA ALA A 19 11.62 9.24 -3.59
C ALA A 19 12.13 10.61 -4.06
N GLN A 20 11.67 11.69 -3.43
CA GLN A 20 12.18 13.03 -3.69
C GLN A 20 13.69 13.14 -3.43
N ALA A 21 14.18 12.53 -2.34
CA ALA A 21 15.61 12.51 -2.01
C ALA A 21 16.44 11.74 -3.05
N PHE A 22 15.83 10.80 -3.79
CA PHE A 22 16.43 10.13 -4.94
C PHE A 22 16.28 10.91 -6.26
N GLY A 23 15.76 12.13 -6.23
CA GLY A 23 15.55 12.97 -7.42
C GLY A 23 14.41 12.51 -8.31
N MET A 24 13.46 11.72 -7.79
CA MET A 24 12.28 11.29 -8.55
C MET A 24 11.22 12.39 -8.57
N ALA A 25 10.51 12.53 -9.69
CA ALA A 25 9.23 13.22 -9.71
C ALA A 25 8.19 12.35 -8.96
N VAL A 26 7.36 12.98 -8.12
CA VAL A 26 6.34 12.26 -7.36
C VAL A 26 4.96 12.80 -7.72
N VAL A 27 4.10 11.90 -8.21
CA VAL A 27 2.68 12.17 -8.44
C VAL A 27 1.85 11.30 -7.50
N PHE A 28 0.65 11.74 -7.17
CA PHE A 28 -0.21 10.97 -6.28
C PHE A 28 -1.68 11.00 -6.71
N TYR A 29 -2.39 9.95 -6.34
CA TYR A 29 -3.84 9.82 -6.35
C TYR A 29 -4.33 9.53 -4.93
N ASP A 30 -5.30 10.30 -4.47
CA ASP A 30 -5.97 10.14 -3.18
C ASP A 30 -7.35 10.76 -3.26
N GLN A 31 -8.26 10.39 -2.35
CA GLN A 31 -9.56 11.07 -2.22
C GLN A 31 -9.37 12.58 -1.92
N ARG A 32 -8.31 12.92 -1.20
CA ARG A 32 -7.87 14.30 -1.02
C ARG A 32 -6.99 14.69 -2.18
N GLN A 33 -7.44 15.63 -3.00
CA GLN A 33 -6.69 16.12 -4.15
C GLN A 33 -5.56 17.08 -3.78
N GLU A 34 -5.61 17.66 -2.58
CA GLU A 34 -4.57 18.55 -2.07
C GLU A 34 -3.56 17.77 -1.23
N PRO A 35 -2.26 17.88 -1.52
CA PRO A 35 -1.23 17.25 -0.72
C PRO A 35 -1.15 17.90 0.65
N PRO A 36 -0.78 17.16 1.72
CA PRO A 36 -0.43 17.76 3.00
C PRO A 36 0.71 18.77 2.85
N ALA A 37 0.80 19.74 3.77
CA ALA A 37 1.76 20.85 3.69
C ALA A 37 3.23 20.39 3.58
N ASP A 38 3.58 19.26 4.21
CA ASP A 38 4.92 18.65 4.16
C ASP A 38 5.16 17.74 2.94
N ALA A 39 4.16 17.61 2.06
CA ALA A 39 4.21 16.86 0.82
C ALA A 39 3.84 17.72 -0.41
N GLY A 40 3.96 19.05 -0.30
CA GLY A 40 3.62 20.00 -1.36
C GLY A 40 4.45 19.85 -2.65
N PHE A 41 5.50 19.03 -2.63
CA PHE A 41 6.27 18.64 -3.82
C PHE A 41 5.60 17.53 -4.65
N CYS A 42 4.55 16.87 -4.12
CA CYS A 42 3.77 15.86 -4.85
C CYS A 42 2.70 16.54 -5.70
N ALA A 43 2.57 16.14 -6.96
CA ALA A 43 1.53 16.64 -7.85
C ALA A 43 0.34 15.68 -7.90
N TYR A 44 -0.88 16.18 -7.66
CA TYR A 44 -2.09 15.37 -7.82
C TYR A 44 -2.31 14.96 -9.28
N ARG A 45 -2.78 13.74 -9.45
CA ARG A 45 -3.29 13.19 -10.72
C ARG A 45 -4.55 12.39 -10.45
N ASP A 46 -5.44 12.31 -11.42
CA ASP A 46 -6.40 11.20 -11.44
C ASP A 46 -5.67 9.86 -11.63
N LEU A 47 -6.36 8.76 -11.35
CA LEU A 47 -5.72 7.44 -11.37
C LEU A 47 -5.17 7.09 -12.75
N ASP A 48 -5.93 7.39 -13.81
CA ASP A 48 -5.57 7.06 -15.19
C ASP A 48 -4.29 7.79 -15.62
N ALA A 49 -4.21 9.09 -15.35
CA ALA A 49 -3.02 9.89 -15.61
C ALA A 49 -1.82 9.40 -14.78
N LEU A 50 -2.02 9.11 -13.49
CA LEU A 50 -0.96 8.57 -12.63
C LEU A 50 -0.39 7.28 -13.21
N LEU A 51 -1.22 6.32 -13.58
CA LEU A 51 -0.80 5.02 -14.12
C LEU A 51 0.00 5.19 -15.42
N SER A 52 -0.47 6.07 -16.32
CA SER A 52 0.15 6.26 -17.63
C SER A 52 1.48 7.01 -17.59
N GLU A 53 1.71 7.91 -16.61
CA GLU A 53 2.94 8.70 -16.53
C GLU A 53 3.99 8.11 -15.56
N SER A 54 3.64 7.13 -14.72
CA SER A 54 4.53 6.57 -13.71
C SER A 54 5.48 5.50 -14.28
N ASP A 55 6.72 5.50 -13.78
CA ASP A 55 7.69 4.41 -13.99
C ASP A 55 7.59 3.37 -12.86
N PHE A 56 7.15 3.81 -11.68
CA PHE A 56 6.84 2.97 -10.53
C PHE A 56 5.50 3.39 -9.97
N VAL A 57 4.61 2.45 -9.70
CA VAL A 57 3.33 2.67 -9.04
C VAL A 57 3.36 1.97 -7.69
N SER A 58 3.17 2.72 -6.60
CA SER A 58 3.22 2.19 -5.23
C SER A 58 1.90 2.41 -4.51
N LEU A 59 1.33 1.31 -3.97
CA LEU A 59 0.01 1.29 -3.36
C LEU A 59 0.12 1.44 -1.83
N HIS A 60 -0.65 2.38 -1.26
CA HIS A 60 -0.67 2.70 0.17
C HIS A 60 -2.10 2.93 0.68
N LEU A 61 -3.03 2.15 0.17
CA LEU A 61 -4.46 2.20 0.51
C LEU A 61 -4.83 1.16 1.57
N ASN A 62 -5.86 1.45 2.34
CA ASN A 62 -6.57 0.41 3.07
C ASN A 62 -7.45 -0.37 2.10
N LEU A 63 -7.71 -1.65 2.40
CA LEU A 63 -8.70 -2.43 1.69
C LEU A 63 -10.10 -2.06 2.22
N THR A 64 -10.93 -1.57 1.32
CA THR A 64 -12.34 -1.24 1.54
C THR A 64 -13.14 -1.69 0.32
N PRO A 65 -14.48 -1.73 0.35
CA PRO A 65 -15.27 -2.05 -0.83
C PRO A 65 -14.93 -1.18 -2.07
N GLU A 66 -14.52 0.09 -1.84
CA GLU A 66 -14.20 1.03 -2.93
C GLU A 66 -12.77 0.85 -3.47
N THR A 67 -11.89 0.19 -2.73
CA THR A 67 -10.49 -0.04 -3.11
C THR A 67 -10.19 -1.50 -3.44
N GLU A 68 -11.17 -2.39 -3.26
CA GLU A 68 -11.07 -3.77 -3.69
C GLU A 68 -10.93 -3.83 -5.21
N HIS A 69 -9.88 -4.53 -5.67
CA HIS A 69 -9.52 -4.65 -7.08
C HIS A 69 -9.42 -3.29 -7.82
N LEU A 70 -9.03 -2.23 -7.09
CA LEU A 70 -8.82 -0.91 -7.70
C LEU A 70 -7.81 -0.97 -8.85
N ILE A 71 -6.84 -1.88 -8.77
CA ILE A 71 -5.88 -2.15 -9.83
C ILE A 71 -6.24 -3.50 -10.47
N GLY A 72 -7.07 -3.44 -11.49
CA GLY A 72 -7.47 -4.58 -12.31
C GLY A 72 -6.81 -4.59 -13.69
N ALA A 73 -7.35 -5.40 -14.59
CA ALA A 73 -6.81 -5.56 -15.95
C ALA A 73 -6.78 -4.25 -16.74
N ARG A 74 -7.79 -3.37 -16.57
CA ARG A 74 -7.86 -2.06 -17.22
C ARG A 74 -6.72 -1.15 -16.73
N GLU A 75 -6.53 -1.06 -15.43
CA GLU A 75 -5.52 -0.22 -14.79
C GLU A 75 -4.10 -0.70 -15.14
N LEU A 76 -3.87 -2.01 -15.10
CA LEU A 76 -2.60 -2.62 -15.52
C LEU A 76 -2.31 -2.34 -17.01
N ALA A 77 -3.34 -2.33 -17.87
CA ALA A 77 -3.18 -2.01 -19.29
C ALA A 77 -2.83 -0.54 -19.55
N MET A 78 -3.11 0.36 -18.61
CA MET A 78 -2.78 1.79 -18.69
C MET A 78 -1.35 2.09 -18.25
N MET A 79 -0.70 1.21 -17.49
CA MET A 79 0.68 1.39 -17.06
C MET A 79 1.64 1.32 -18.26
N LYS A 80 2.79 1.98 -18.13
CA LYS A 80 3.87 1.84 -19.12
C LYS A 80 4.36 0.41 -19.18
N PRO A 81 4.73 -0.12 -20.37
CA PRO A 81 5.35 -1.45 -20.48
C PRO A 81 6.65 -1.59 -19.66
N SER A 82 7.33 -0.47 -19.38
CA SER A 82 8.53 -0.42 -18.54
C SER A 82 8.27 -0.15 -17.06
N ALA A 83 7.00 -0.05 -16.64
CA ALA A 83 6.64 0.28 -15.26
C ALA A 83 6.67 -0.95 -14.35
N TYR A 84 6.82 -0.68 -13.06
CA TYR A 84 6.75 -1.66 -11.98
C TYR A 84 5.60 -1.31 -11.03
N LEU A 85 4.81 -2.33 -10.64
CA LEU A 85 3.79 -2.21 -9.60
C LEU A 85 4.37 -2.67 -8.25
N ILE A 86 4.16 -1.88 -7.20
CA ILE A 86 4.61 -2.20 -5.83
C ILE A 86 3.39 -2.21 -4.91
N ASN A 87 3.13 -3.37 -4.29
CA ASN A 87 2.05 -3.49 -3.31
C ASN A 87 2.59 -3.95 -1.96
N THR A 88 2.63 -3.02 -1.01
CA THR A 88 2.93 -3.25 0.41
C THR A 88 1.76 -2.84 1.30
N ALA A 89 0.57 -2.70 0.73
CA ALA A 89 -0.64 -2.26 1.42
C ALA A 89 -1.53 -3.44 1.82
N ARG A 90 -2.39 -3.91 0.92
CA ARG A 90 -3.25 -5.10 1.09
C ARG A 90 -3.39 -5.80 -0.26
N GLY A 91 -3.39 -7.14 -0.25
CA GLY A 91 -3.47 -7.96 -1.47
C GLY A 91 -4.69 -7.66 -2.32
N GLY A 92 -5.86 -7.64 -1.73
CA GLY A 92 -7.14 -7.40 -2.42
C GLY A 92 -7.32 -6.02 -3.05
N VAL A 93 -6.36 -5.09 -2.92
CA VAL A 93 -6.35 -3.83 -3.69
C VAL A 93 -6.02 -4.10 -5.17
N VAL A 94 -5.34 -5.19 -5.45
CA VAL A 94 -4.96 -5.63 -6.80
C VAL A 94 -5.73 -6.91 -7.12
N ASP A 95 -6.36 -6.98 -8.28
CA ASP A 95 -6.84 -8.23 -8.85
C ASP A 95 -5.62 -9.10 -9.19
N GLN A 96 -5.34 -10.10 -8.34
CA GLN A 96 -4.15 -10.96 -8.46
C GLN A 96 -4.14 -11.76 -9.76
N ALA A 97 -5.31 -12.22 -10.22
CA ALA A 97 -5.41 -12.96 -11.48
C ALA A 97 -5.10 -12.07 -12.68
N ALA A 98 -5.61 -10.84 -12.70
CA ALA A 98 -5.29 -9.85 -13.72
C ALA A 98 -3.80 -9.46 -13.71
N LEU A 99 -3.19 -9.35 -12.52
CA LEU A 99 -1.75 -9.06 -12.40
C LEU A 99 -0.91 -10.21 -12.94
N VAL A 100 -1.25 -11.47 -12.63
CA VAL A 100 -0.55 -12.66 -13.16
C VAL A 100 -0.60 -12.67 -14.69
N ALA A 101 -1.75 -12.40 -15.29
CA ALA A 101 -1.90 -12.31 -16.74
C ALA A 101 -1.04 -11.18 -17.33
N ALA A 102 -1.10 -9.97 -16.76
CA ALA A 102 -0.33 -8.82 -17.22
C ALA A 102 1.18 -9.03 -17.15
N LEU A 103 1.67 -9.70 -16.10
CA LEU A 103 3.09 -10.04 -15.92
C LEU A 103 3.54 -11.13 -16.89
N GLY A 104 2.70 -12.15 -17.10
CA GLY A 104 2.97 -13.24 -18.04
C GLY A 104 3.01 -12.76 -19.50
N GLU A 105 2.17 -11.79 -19.85
CA GLU A 105 2.14 -11.13 -21.15
C GLU A 105 3.19 -10.01 -21.30
N GLN A 106 3.99 -9.76 -20.26
CA GLN A 106 4.95 -8.65 -20.20
C GLN A 106 4.32 -7.27 -20.48
N ARG A 107 3.06 -7.10 -20.09
CA ARG A 107 2.33 -5.82 -20.23
C ARG A 107 2.94 -4.72 -19.37
N ILE A 108 3.50 -5.10 -18.21
CA ILE A 108 4.33 -4.28 -17.34
C ILE A 108 5.67 -5.00 -17.11
N ALA A 109 6.71 -4.26 -16.73
CA ALA A 109 8.04 -4.82 -16.56
C ALA A 109 8.13 -5.81 -15.39
N GLY A 110 7.39 -5.56 -14.31
CA GLY A 110 7.40 -6.45 -13.15
C GLY A 110 6.55 -5.93 -12.00
N ALA A 111 6.54 -6.70 -10.90
CA ALA A 111 5.90 -6.30 -9.66
C ALA A 111 6.73 -6.68 -8.42
N ALA A 112 6.52 -5.96 -7.31
CA ALA A 112 7.04 -6.29 -5.99
C ALA A 112 5.86 -6.33 -4.99
N LEU A 113 5.62 -7.48 -4.38
CA LEU A 113 4.47 -7.72 -3.53
C LEU A 113 4.91 -8.22 -2.16
N ASP A 114 4.46 -7.55 -1.10
CA ASP A 114 4.59 -8.00 0.28
C ASP A 114 3.27 -8.57 0.83
N VAL A 115 2.19 -8.49 0.04
CA VAL A 115 0.83 -8.87 0.41
C VAL A 115 0.10 -9.54 -0.76
N PHE A 116 -0.84 -10.45 -0.46
CA PHE A 116 -1.56 -11.25 -1.43
C PHE A 116 -3.05 -11.26 -1.10
N GLU A 117 -3.92 -11.60 -2.08
CA GLU A 117 -5.36 -11.75 -1.84
C GLU A 117 -5.66 -12.81 -0.80
N GLN A 118 -4.93 -13.93 -0.85
CA GLN A 118 -4.97 -14.97 0.16
C GLN A 118 -3.60 -15.11 0.82
N GLU A 119 -3.57 -15.02 2.14
CA GLU A 119 -2.37 -15.20 2.95
C GLU A 119 -2.60 -16.32 3.98
N PRO A 120 -1.68 -17.29 4.11
CA PRO A 120 -0.46 -17.46 3.31
C PRO A 120 -0.74 -17.82 1.85
N LEU A 121 0.17 -17.41 0.95
CA LEU A 121 0.11 -17.74 -0.47
C LEU A 121 0.19 -19.27 -0.66
N ALA A 122 -0.70 -19.82 -1.49
CA ALA A 122 -0.69 -21.27 -1.78
C ALA A 122 0.56 -21.66 -2.59
N ALA A 123 1.05 -22.89 -2.39
CA ALA A 123 2.29 -23.35 -3.02
C ALA A 123 2.19 -23.54 -4.55
N ASP A 124 0.97 -23.63 -5.08
CA ASP A 124 0.66 -23.80 -6.50
C ASP A 124 0.20 -22.50 -7.18
N GLU A 125 0.30 -21.37 -6.48
CA GLU A 125 -0.08 -20.07 -7.04
C GLU A 125 0.75 -19.71 -8.29
N PRO A 126 0.10 -19.35 -9.41
CA PRO A 126 0.79 -19.08 -10.67
C PRO A 126 1.85 -17.97 -10.58
N ILE A 127 1.65 -16.99 -9.70
CA ILE A 127 2.57 -15.86 -9.50
C ILE A 127 3.97 -16.30 -9.06
N LEU A 128 4.08 -17.46 -8.38
CA LEU A 128 5.37 -18.03 -7.93
C LEU A 128 6.29 -18.43 -9.08
N ASN A 129 5.72 -18.66 -10.27
CA ASN A 129 6.46 -19.13 -11.44
C ASN A 129 6.86 -17.97 -12.39
N LEU A 130 6.52 -16.74 -12.07
CA LEU A 130 6.82 -15.59 -12.91
C LEU A 130 8.24 -15.05 -12.60
N PRO A 131 9.09 -14.83 -13.64
CA PRO A 131 10.49 -14.41 -13.44
C PRO A 131 10.63 -12.91 -13.12
N ASN A 132 9.57 -12.12 -13.32
CA ASN A 132 9.57 -10.67 -13.20
C ASN A 132 8.81 -10.17 -11.97
N VAL A 133 8.78 -10.97 -10.89
CA VAL A 133 8.18 -10.60 -9.62
C VAL A 133 9.15 -10.76 -8.45
N ILE A 134 9.01 -9.90 -7.46
CA ILE A 134 9.61 -10.03 -6.13
C ILE A 134 8.47 -10.27 -5.14
N LEU A 135 8.53 -11.36 -4.40
CA LEU A 135 7.50 -11.76 -3.43
C LEU A 135 8.11 -11.80 -2.04
N LEU A 136 7.46 -11.17 -1.07
CA LEU A 136 7.85 -11.14 0.33
C LEU A 136 6.66 -11.62 1.20
N PRO A 137 6.93 -12.26 2.35
CA PRO A 137 5.87 -12.90 3.14
C PRO A 137 5.28 -11.94 4.21
N HIS A 138 4.76 -10.78 3.79
CA HIS A 138 4.12 -9.76 4.64
C HIS A 138 5.05 -9.31 5.79
N ILE A 139 6.21 -8.81 5.41
CA ILE A 139 7.29 -8.42 6.34
C ILE A 139 7.57 -6.92 6.39
N GLY A 140 6.71 -6.09 5.82
CA GLY A 140 6.89 -4.62 5.81
C GLY A 140 7.10 -3.99 7.20
N SER A 141 6.57 -4.62 8.27
CA SER A 141 6.81 -4.24 9.67
C SER A 141 7.72 -5.23 10.41
N GLY A 142 8.51 -6.04 9.70
CA GLY A 142 9.21 -7.22 10.21
C GLY A 142 10.51 -6.93 10.97
N THR A 143 10.84 -5.67 11.33
CA THR A 143 12.02 -5.38 12.15
C THR A 143 11.76 -5.64 13.64
N VAL A 144 12.82 -5.92 14.40
CA VAL A 144 12.72 -6.13 15.84
C VAL A 144 12.13 -4.91 16.54
N GLU A 145 12.59 -3.71 16.17
CA GLU A 145 12.16 -2.44 16.76
C GLU A 145 10.67 -2.20 16.51
N THR A 146 10.22 -2.41 15.27
CA THR A 146 8.81 -2.19 14.91
C THR A 146 7.91 -3.20 15.62
N ARG A 147 8.28 -4.48 15.64
CA ARG A 147 7.49 -5.52 16.32
C ARG A 147 7.44 -5.30 17.84
N SER A 148 8.54 -4.89 18.46
CA SER A 148 8.56 -4.53 19.89
C SER A 148 7.63 -3.35 20.16
N ALA A 149 7.74 -2.27 19.39
CA ALA A 149 6.87 -1.10 19.54
C ALA A 149 5.37 -1.42 19.35
N MET A 150 5.03 -2.32 18.42
CA MET A 150 3.66 -2.79 18.23
C MET A 150 3.16 -3.57 19.44
N LEU A 151 4.00 -4.45 20.00
CA LEU A 151 3.66 -5.24 21.19
C LEU A 151 3.50 -4.34 22.42
N ASP A 152 4.44 -3.43 22.66
CA ASP A 152 4.38 -2.47 23.77
C ASP A 152 3.10 -1.63 23.71
N LEU A 153 2.77 -1.09 22.54
CA LEU A 153 1.53 -0.33 22.34
C LEU A 153 0.27 -1.17 22.61
N ALA A 154 0.27 -2.45 22.19
CA ALA A 154 -0.85 -3.36 22.45
C ALA A 154 -1.00 -3.63 23.97
N ILE A 155 0.11 -3.84 24.68
CA ILE A 155 0.13 -4.04 26.13
C ILE A 155 -0.36 -2.77 26.83
N ASP A 156 0.11 -1.59 26.45
CA ASP A 156 -0.29 -0.32 27.05
C ASP A 156 -1.79 -0.07 26.88
N ASN A 157 -2.35 -0.34 25.70
CA ASN A 157 -3.80 -0.25 25.48
C ASN A 157 -4.56 -1.23 26.40
N LEU A 158 -4.11 -2.47 26.50
CA LEU A 158 -4.75 -3.48 27.37
C LEU A 158 -4.70 -3.07 28.84
N LEU A 159 -3.53 -2.67 29.33
CA LEU A 159 -3.34 -2.26 30.73
C LEU A 159 -4.17 -1.04 31.09
N ALA A 160 -4.26 -0.05 30.20
CA ALA A 160 -5.10 1.13 30.40
C ALA A 160 -6.57 0.74 30.58
N VAL A 161 -7.10 -0.14 29.71
CA VAL A 161 -8.48 -0.62 29.82
C VAL A 161 -8.72 -1.39 31.12
N LEU A 162 -7.79 -2.27 31.52
CA LEU A 162 -7.90 -3.05 32.77
C LEU A 162 -7.87 -2.16 34.03
N ARG A 163 -7.20 -1.00 33.97
CA ARG A 163 -7.16 0.01 35.05
C ARG A 163 -8.35 0.98 35.01
N GLY A 164 -9.25 0.88 34.03
CA GLY A 164 -10.33 1.84 33.84
C GLY A 164 -9.86 3.19 33.27
N GLU A 165 -8.66 3.23 32.70
CA GLU A 165 -8.06 4.39 32.06
C GLU A 165 -8.39 4.41 30.56
N ARG A 166 -8.21 5.56 29.91
CA ARG A 166 -8.38 5.67 28.47
C ARG A 166 -7.17 5.05 27.75
N PRO A 167 -7.37 4.07 26.86
CA PRO A 167 -6.27 3.50 26.10
C PRO A 167 -5.62 4.55 25.17
N PRO A 168 -4.29 4.48 24.94
CA PRO A 168 -3.57 5.43 24.09
C PRO A 168 -4.10 5.51 22.65
N CYS A 169 -4.51 4.38 22.07
CA CYS A 169 -4.93 4.28 20.66
C CYS A 169 -6.25 3.51 20.49
N PRO A 170 -7.39 4.05 20.94
CA PRO A 170 -8.68 3.38 20.75
C PRO A 170 -9.13 3.50 19.30
N VAL A 171 -9.58 2.38 18.71
CA VAL A 171 -10.15 2.35 17.35
C VAL A 171 -11.54 2.97 17.30
N ASN A 172 -12.33 2.78 18.38
CA ASN A 172 -13.72 3.26 18.53
C ASN A 172 -13.85 4.06 19.83
N PRO A 173 -13.31 5.29 19.90
CA PRO A 173 -13.26 6.09 21.12
C PRO A 173 -14.65 6.39 21.70
N GLU A 174 -15.71 6.36 20.91
CA GLU A 174 -17.11 6.52 21.31
C GLU A 174 -17.58 5.41 22.27
N ALA A 175 -17.01 4.23 22.19
CA ALA A 175 -17.33 3.12 23.09
C ALA A 175 -16.82 3.34 24.53
N LEU A 176 -15.83 4.22 24.72
CA LEU A 176 -15.24 4.51 26.04
C LEU A 176 -16.14 5.38 26.93
N GLY A 177 -17.16 6.04 26.36
CA GLY A 177 -18.14 6.85 27.09
C GLY A 177 -19.37 6.10 27.58
N GLN A 178 -19.58 4.86 27.15
CA GLN A 178 -20.70 4.03 27.56
C GLN A 178 -20.33 3.29 28.85
N LYS A 179 -20.64 3.91 30.02
CA LYS A 179 -20.60 3.18 31.30
C LYS A 179 -21.63 2.04 31.21
N ARG A 180 -21.17 0.82 31.36
CA ARG A 180 -22.02 -0.34 31.65
C ARG A 180 -22.57 -0.26 33.06
#